data_034aad6bbd06fa464afc5049eb7dc763
#
_entry.id   034aad6bbd06fa464afc5049eb7dc763
#
_cell.length_a   1.000
_cell.length_b   1.000
_cell.length_c   1.000
_cell.angle_alpha   90.00
_cell.angle_beta   90.00
_cell.angle_gamma   90.00
#
_symmetry.space_group_name_H-M   'P 1'
#
loop_
_entity.id
_entity.type
_entity.pdbx_description
1 polymer ?
#
loop_
_entity_poly.entity_id
_entity_poly.type
_entity_poly.pdbx_seq_one_letter_code
_entity_poly.pdbx_strand_id
1 'polypeptide(L)'
;MALVELKRNIYYDLLRWKQRDSGKVLELKGSRQTGKTFILDKFARDNYKVYIYINMAQLSGEQFLACMEQASAWKPGEPRIEKALQEAIRLFDSRFEDNKDTIIVIDEIQESAKVYSKIRGFSRDFVCHFIVAGSYLGKTLEKGYFLSAGDTENLILNTLSFEEFVEAFGKRKLYNDVDLLGSSNPEQYDELKEYYKIYCEIGGYPDVINCYMETQDTQECKKVLTQIIRTFIEESKRYLGGIQEMILLEQIFPAIAQLSAREKKEHGDLITELSRIIYNGKSNRTMKKSICAVIDWLYRSDIIGYCDKANECDPVNVSLYNRLNFQDVGVCRYFLDAAGADLPALREMISKNFVYIELLKRIRGFEITGIAPMFGTYKDGEIDFLIKRWKNDNSYGVEVEAEKSETDTVQQLLKNEKVEAVYFLKGDTYGGMAVRKITVPIYLVGRVRFDYERENEEKS
;
A
#
# COMPACT_ATOMS: atom_id res chain seq x y z
N MET A 1 21.90 15.82 11.57
CA MET A 1 21.97 16.01 10.09
C MET A 1 20.59 16.35 9.56
N ALA A 2 20.48 17.13 8.50
CA ALA A 2 19.19 17.34 7.85
C ALA A 2 18.78 16.02 7.18
N LEU A 3 17.56 15.54 7.48
CA LEU A 3 16.97 14.37 6.78
C LEU A 3 17.00 14.63 5.28
N VAL A 4 17.47 13.64 4.51
CA VAL A 4 17.45 13.73 3.05
C VAL A 4 16.00 13.70 2.59
N GLU A 5 15.62 14.65 1.76
CA GLU A 5 14.27 14.70 1.19
C GLU A 5 14.11 13.56 0.17
N LEU A 6 13.29 12.57 0.52
CA LEU A 6 12.95 11.46 -0.37
C LEU A 6 11.83 11.87 -1.32
N LYS A 7 12.09 11.84 -2.62
CA LYS A 7 11.07 12.14 -3.64
C LYS A 7 10.02 11.03 -3.67
N ARG A 8 8.74 11.42 -3.71
CA ARG A 8 7.61 10.50 -3.69
C ARG A 8 6.73 10.70 -4.93
N ASN A 9 6.39 9.61 -5.60
CA ASN A 9 5.55 9.65 -6.82
C ASN A 9 4.16 10.24 -6.53
N ILE A 10 3.62 10.04 -5.33
CA ILE A 10 2.32 10.59 -4.91
C ILE A 10 2.27 12.14 -4.97
N TYR A 11 3.42 12.82 -4.94
CA TYR A 11 3.46 14.28 -5.10
C TYR A 11 2.83 14.73 -6.43
N TYR A 12 3.05 13.96 -7.49
CA TYR A 12 2.42 14.21 -8.80
C TYR A 12 0.91 13.94 -8.79
N ASP A 13 0.45 12.97 -7.97
CA ASP A 13 -0.99 12.71 -7.79
C ASP A 13 -1.66 13.87 -7.05
N LEU A 14 -0.99 14.43 -6.04
CA LEU A 14 -1.43 15.63 -5.33
C LEU A 14 -1.52 16.83 -6.28
N LEU A 15 -0.53 17.03 -7.15
CA LEU A 15 -0.58 18.07 -8.19
C LEU A 15 -1.75 17.86 -9.16
N ARG A 16 -1.98 16.63 -9.62
CA ARG A 16 -3.10 16.31 -10.50
C ARG A 16 -4.45 16.54 -9.81
N TRP A 17 -4.57 16.19 -8.53
CA TRP A 17 -5.77 16.48 -7.75
C TRP A 17 -6.02 17.99 -7.66
N LYS A 18 -5.01 18.78 -7.32
CA LYS A 18 -5.12 20.26 -7.29
C LYS A 18 -5.58 20.81 -8.64
N GLN A 19 -4.99 20.33 -9.76
CA GLN A 19 -5.32 20.80 -11.11
C GLN A 19 -6.75 20.44 -11.55
N ARG A 20 -7.29 19.28 -11.14
CA ARG A 20 -8.67 18.89 -11.46
C ARG A 20 -9.70 19.76 -10.79
N ASP A 21 -9.38 20.29 -9.62
CA ASP A 21 -10.21 21.22 -8.86
C ASP A 21 -11.69 20.80 -8.78
N SER A 22 -11.92 19.54 -8.44
CA SER A 22 -13.24 18.92 -8.41
C SER A 22 -14.14 19.40 -7.26
N GLY A 23 -13.61 20.23 -6.34
CA GLY A 23 -14.26 20.64 -5.10
C GLY A 23 -14.35 19.55 -4.04
N LYS A 24 -13.83 18.32 -4.32
CA LYS A 24 -13.86 17.22 -3.37
C LYS A 24 -12.70 17.32 -2.38
N VAL A 25 -12.96 16.88 -1.15
CA VAL A 25 -11.91 16.72 -0.13
C VAL A 25 -11.02 15.55 -0.50
N LEU A 26 -9.70 15.74 -0.47
CA LEU A 26 -8.77 14.63 -0.62
C LEU A 26 -8.60 13.89 0.71
N GLU A 27 -8.79 12.58 0.70
CA GLU A 27 -8.51 11.69 1.82
C GLU A 27 -7.20 10.92 1.55
N LEU A 28 -6.12 11.27 2.27
CA LEU A 28 -4.82 10.60 2.16
C LEU A 28 -4.70 9.50 3.21
N LYS A 29 -4.70 8.25 2.74
CA LYS A 29 -4.54 7.03 3.56
C LYS A 29 -3.11 6.53 3.53
N GLY A 30 -2.79 5.58 4.40
CA GLY A 30 -1.52 4.85 4.43
C GLY A 30 -1.07 4.52 5.84
N SER A 31 -0.25 3.48 6.00
CA SER A 31 0.25 3.06 7.31
C SER A 31 1.04 4.17 8.03
N ARG A 32 1.29 4.01 9.31
CA ARG A 32 2.14 4.95 10.07
C ARG A 32 3.55 4.98 9.50
N GLN A 33 4.22 6.13 9.70
CA GLN A 33 5.64 6.33 9.34
C GLN A 33 5.95 6.22 7.84
N THR A 34 4.93 6.28 6.96
CA THR A 34 5.12 6.36 5.50
C THR A 34 5.43 7.77 4.99
N GLY A 35 5.42 8.78 5.88
CA GLY A 35 5.74 10.18 5.54
C GLY A 35 4.52 11.03 5.11
N LYS A 36 3.27 10.67 5.51
CA LYS A 36 2.06 11.44 5.16
C LYS A 36 2.15 12.92 5.54
N THR A 37 2.44 13.20 6.80
CA THR A 37 2.54 14.58 7.31
C THR A 37 3.62 15.36 6.57
N PHE A 38 4.78 14.74 6.29
CA PHE A 38 5.88 15.37 5.57
C PHE A 38 5.49 15.77 4.14
N ILE A 39 4.89 14.83 3.38
CA ILE A 39 4.53 15.09 1.98
C ILE A 39 3.41 16.13 1.87
N LEU A 40 2.46 16.15 2.83
CA LEU A 40 1.38 17.13 2.87
C LEU A 40 1.90 18.51 3.23
N ASP A 41 2.80 18.63 4.23
CA ASP A 41 3.45 19.89 4.58
C ASP A 41 4.23 20.47 3.40
N LYS A 42 5.05 19.64 2.75
CA LYS A 42 5.78 20.03 1.55
C LYS A 42 4.83 20.48 0.43
N PHE A 43 3.84 19.66 0.09
CA PHE A 43 2.88 19.99 -0.97
C PHE A 43 2.13 21.29 -0.70
N ALA A 44 1.69 21.50 0.55
CA ALA A 44 0.97 22.69 0.94
C ALA A 44 1.85 23.95 0.81
N ARG A 45 3.09 23.90 1.34
CA ARG A 45 4.03 25.04 1.26
C ARG A 45 4.46 25.39 -0.16
N ASP A 46 4.67 24.38 -0.99
CA ASP A 46 5.11 24.57 -2.38
C ASP A 46 3.99 25.16 -3.27
N ASN A 47 2.72 24.95 -2.90
CA ASN A 47 1.61 25.17 -3.83
C ASN A 47 0.54 26.18 -3.38
N TYR A 48 0.58 26.65 -2.12
CA TYR A 48 -0.45 27.53 -1.58
C TYR A 48 0.14 28.71 -0.81
N LYS A 49 -0.56 29.85 -0.81
CA LYS A 49 -0.13 31.05 -0.05
C LYS A 49 -0.52 30.95 1.42
N VAL A 50 -1.69 30.36 1.70
CA VAL A 50 -2.19 30.14 3.05
C VAL A 50 -2.29 28.65 3.30
N TYR A 51 -1.54 28.16 4.27
CA TYR A 51 -1.55 26.79 4.72
C TYR A 51 -1.96 26.75 6.19
N ILE A 52 -3.07 26.05 6.46
CA ILE A 52 -3.62 25.82 7.81
C ILE A 52 -3.50 24.33 8.11
N TYR A 53 -2.80 23.99 9.19
CA TYR A 53 -2.58 22.61 9.62
C TYR A 53 -3.27 22.35 10.96
N ILE A 54 -4.09 21.32 11.02
CA ILE A 54 -4.82 20.88 12.21
C ILE A 54 -4.52 19.39 12.44
N ASN A 55 -3.97 19.02 13.58
CA ASN A 55 -3.76 17.63 13.95
C ASN A 55 -4.75 17.25 15.06
N MET A 56 -5.68 16.32 14.72
CA MET A 56 -6.76 15.92 15.64
C MET A 56 -6.29 15.12 16.85
N ALA A 57 -5.07 14.59 16.84
CA ALA A 57 -4.44 13.89 17.96
C ALA A 57 -3.64 14.84 18.89
N GLN A 58 -3.59 16.13 18.59
CA GLN A 58 -2.77 17.13 19.29
C GLN A 58 -3.60 18.33 19.76
N LEU A 59 -2.97 19.26 20.47
CA LEU A 59 -3.59 20.49 21.00
C LEU A 59 -4.31 21.32 19.90
N SER A 60 -3.79 21.35 18.68
CA SER A 60 -4.44 22.05 17.55
C SER A 60 -5.82 21.47 17.22
N GLY A 61 -6.01 20.16 17.38
CA GLY A 61 -7.31 19.51 17.21
C GLY A 61 -8.31 19.90 18.30
N GLU A 62 -7.87 19.96 19.57
CA GLU A 62 -8.70 20.44 20.68
C GLU A 62 -9.12 21.90 20.50
N GLN A 63 -8.17 22.75 20.10
CA GLN A 63 -8.44 24.17 19.80
C GLN A 63 -9.43 24.34 18.64
N PHE A 64 -9.29 23.55 17.58
CA PHE A 64 -10.23 23.60 16.46
C PHE A 64 -11.64 23.15 16.86
N LEU A 65 -11.76 22.10 17.69
CA LEU A 65 -13.05 21.68 18.24
C LEU A 65 -13.70 22.76 19.09
N ALA A 66 -12.93 23.48 19.92
CA ALA A 66 -13.42 24.62 20.68
C ALA A 66 -13.91 25.76 19.79
N CYS A 67 -13.17 26.09 18.71
CA CYS A 67 -13.60 27.08 17.71
C CYS A 67 -14.91 26.67 17.01
N MET A 68 -15.06 25.37 16.70
CA MET A 68 -16.32 24.84 16.12
C MET A 68 -17.50 24.97 17.07
N GLU A 69 -17.29 24.77 18.38
CA GLU A 69 -18.34 24.95 19.39
C GLU A 69 -18.71 26.42 19.53
N GLN A 70 -17.73 27.31 19.63
CA GLN A 70 -17.92 28.75 19.70
C GLN A 70 -18.69 29.26 18.46
N ALA A 71 -18.31 28.87 17.24
CA ALA A 71 -18.98 29.28 16.01
C ALA A 71 -20.41 28.72 15.88
N SER A 72 -20.70 27.60 16.54
CA SER A 72 -22.05 26.99 16.52
C SER A 72 -22.95 27.48 17.65
N ALA A 73 -22.41 28.18 18.66
CA ALA A 73 -23.14 28.66 19.83
C ALA A 73 -23.88 29.96 19.48
N TRP A 74 -25.18 29.84 19.08
CA TRP A 74 -26.02 31.01 18.87
C TRP A 74 -26.62 31.49 20.20
N LYS A 75 -26.55 32.81 20.44
CA LYS A 75 -27.23 33.45 21.60
C LYS A 75 -28.43 34.24 21.11
N PRO A 76 -29.58 34.21 21.83
CA PRO A 76 -30.71 35.07 21.52
C PRO A 76 -30.32 36.55 21.49
N GLY A 77 -30.60 37.24 20.37
CA GLY A 77 -30.23 38.65 20.17
C GLY A 77 -28.96 38.89 19.35
N GLU A 78 -28.18 37.83 19.02
CA GLU A 78 -27.02 37.95 18.12
C GLU A 78 -27.41 37.57 16.67
N PRO A 79 -26.73 38.13 15.64
CA PRO A 79 -26.90 37.67 14.26
C PRO A 79 -26.57 36.17 14.14
N ARG A 80 -27.41 35.43 13.45
CA ARG A 80 -27.15 34.00 13.20
C ARG A 80 -25.94 33.84 12.29
N ILE A 81 -24.95 33.06 12.71
CA ILE A 81 -23.77 32.74 11.91
C ILE A 81 -24.22 31.77 10.79
N GLU A 82 -24.39 32.27 9.56
CA GLU A 82 -24.86 31.48 8.41
C GLU A 82 -23.82 30.43 7.98
N LYS A 83 -22.53 30.72 8.19
CA LYS A 83 -21.41 29.84 7.77
C LYS A 83 -20.52 29.45 8.95
N ALA A 84 -21.09 28.71 9.89
CA ALA A 84 -20.42 28.35 11.14
C ALA A 84 -19.08 27.63 10.94
N LEU A 85 -18.90 26.79 9.91
CA LEU A 85 -17.61 26.14 9.63
C LEU A 85 -16.54 27.12 9.16
N GLN A 86 -16.89 28.10 8.33
CA GLN A 86 -15.93 29.14 7.92
C GLN A 86 -15.52 30.01 9.10
N GLU A 87 -16.46 30.36 9.97
CA GLU A 87 -16.17 31.11 11.18
C GLU A 87 -15.28 30.32 12.15
N ALA A 88 -15.52 29.04 12.32
CA ALA A 88 -14.67 28.17 13.13
C ALA A 88 -13.21 28.16 12.65
N ILE A 89 -13.00 28.16 11.33
CA ILE A 89 -11.65 28.20 10.75
C ILE A 89 -11.01 29.59 10.95
N ARG A 90 -11.77 30.69 10.81
CA ARG A 90 -11.26 32.06 11.09
C ARG A 90 -10.89 32.26 12.55
N LEU A 91 -11.66 31.69 13.47
CA LEU A 91 -11.35 31.72 14.90
C LEU A 91 -10.09 30.93 15.21
N PHE A 92 -9.88 29.81 14.49
CA PHE A 92 -8.70 28.96 14.65
C PHE A 92 -7.45 29.63 14.05
N ASP A 93 -7.56 30.19 12.84
CA ASP A 93 -6.44 30.87 12.15
C ASP A 93 -6.95 32.11 11.41
N SER A 94 -6.55 33.30 11.89
CA SER A 94 -6.98 34.57 11.33
C SER A 94 -6.48 34.85 9.90
N ARG A 95 -5.51 34.07 9.39
CA ARG A 95 -5.03 34.16 8.01
C ARG A 95 -5.99 33.50 7.01
N PHE A 96 -7.03 32.81 7.49
CA PHE A 96 -7.95 32.09 6.64
C PHE A 96 -8.70 33.02 5.67
N GLU A 97 -8.58 32.70 4.40
CA GLU A 97 -9.36 33.25 3.30
C GLU A 97 -9.93 32.10 2.47
N ASP A 98 -11.24 32.12 2.21
CA ASP A 98 -11.90 31.08 1.41
C ASP A 98 -11.67 31.31 -0.09
N ASN A 99 -10.47 30.96 -0.56
CA ASN A 99 -10.06 31.05 -1.96
C ASN A 99 -9.11 29.90 -2.37
N LYS A 100 -8.77 29.83 -3.66
CA LYS A 100 -7.93 28.77 -4.23
C LYS A 100 -6.44 28.81 -3.82
N ASP A 101 -6.00 29.90 -3.19
CA ASP A 101 -4.65 30.03 -2.65
C ASP A 101 -4.53 29.47 -1.23
N THR A 102 -5.64 29.02 -0.64
CA THR A 102 -5.72 28.45 0.71
C THR A 102 -5.88 26.93 0.67
N ILE A 103 -5.11 26.23 1.49
CA ILE A 103 -5.29 24.82 1.79
C ILE A 103 -5.41 24.58 3.29
N ILE A 104 -6.31 23.69 3.66
CA ILE A 104 -6.51 23.21 5.03
C ILE A 104 -6.21 21.72 5.07
N VAL A 105 -5.24 21.33 5.90
CA VAL A 105 -4.86 19.94 6.13
C VAL A 105 -5.29 19.54 7.53
N ILE A 106 -6.16 18.52 7.61
CA ILE A 106 -6.63 17.95 8.87
C ILE A 106 -6.02 16.55 9.01
N ASP A 107 -4.98 16.45 9.82
CA ASP A 107 -4.25 15.21 10.05
C ASP A 107 -4.82 14.42 11.24
N GLU A 108 -4.59 13.10 11.26
CA GLU A 108 -5.14 12.14 12.25
C GLU A 108 -6.67 12.28 12.41
N ILE A 109 -7.36 12.45 11.29
CA ILE A 109 -8.83 12.71 11.25
C ILE A 109 -9.66 11.62 11.94
N GLN A 110 -9.16 10.39 12.03
CA GLN A 110 -9.83 9.29 12.73
C GLN A 110 -9.98 9.52 14.25
N GLU A 111 -9.30 10.51 14.81
CA GLU A 111 -9.44 10.86 16.23
C GLU A 111 -10.70 11.70 16.52
N SER A 112 -11.41 12.19 15.48
CA SER A 112 -12.63 12.98 15.68
C SER A 112 -13.75 12.66 14.70
N ALA A 113 -14.71 11.85 15.14
CA ALA A 113 -15.96 11.62 14.39
C ALA A 113 -16.73 12.91 14.11
N LYS A 114 -16.67 13.90 15.04
CA LYS A 114 -17.32 15.20 14.91
C LYS A 114 -16.77 15.98 13.71
N VAL A 115 -15.44 16.02 13.53
CA VAL A 115 -14.80 16.71 12.40
C VAL A 115 -14.97 15.89 11.11
N TYR A 116 -14.79 14.58 11.17
CA TYR A 116 -14.99 13.70 10.02
C TYR A 116 -16.40 13.86 9.40
N SER A 117 -17.45 13.99 10.23
CA SER A 117 -18.82 14.22 9.75
C SER A 117 -19.00 15.53 8.99
N LYS A 118 -18.01 16.46 9.02
CA LYS A 118 -18.06 17.74 8.30
C LYS A 118 -17.43 17.70 6.90
N ILE A 119 -16.90 16.57 6.47
CA ILE A 119 -16.27 16.42 5.13
C ILE A 119 -17.19 16.90 4.02
N ARG A 120 -18.48 16.57 4.10
CA ARG A 120 -19.48 17.08 3.12
C ARG A 120 -19.59 18.60 3.09
N GLY A 121 -19.53 19.25 4.26
CA GLY A 121 -19.49 20.71 4.36
C GLY A 121 -18.20 21.27 3.78
N PHE A 122 -17.04 20.66 4.09
CA PHE A 122 -15.76 21.07 3.52
C PHE A 122 -15.74 20.99 2.00
N SER A 123 -16.39 19.99 1.40
CA SER A 123 -16.49 19.84 -0.05
C SER A 123 -17.45 20.85 -0.71
N ARG A 124 -18.55 21.22 -0.05
CA ARG A 124 -19.65 21.94 -0.70
C ARG A 124 -19.74 23.43 -0.38
N ASP A 125 -19.26 23.80 0.80
CA ASP A 125 -19.49 25.15 1.35
C ASP A 125 -18.23 26.02 1.25
N PHE A 126 -17.12 25.50 0.65
CA PHE A 126 -15.86 26.17 0.54
C PHE A 126 -15.32 26.23 -0.88
N VAL A 127 -14.55 27.29 -1.15
CA VAL A 127 -13.77 27.44 -2.39
C VAL A 127 -12.34 26.93 -2.21
N CYS A 128 -11.78 27.03 -1.00
CA CYS A 128 -10.44 26.57 -0.67
C CYS A 128 -10.34 25.02 -0.67
N HIS A 129 -9.12 24.50 -0.72
CA HIS A 129 -8.88 23.07 -0.77
C HIS A 129 -8.78 22.46 0.62
N PHE A 130 -9.28 21.22 0.76
CA PHE A 130 -9.16 20.42 1.98
C PHE A 130 -8.49 19.08 1.70
N ILE A 131 -7.55 18.73 2.57
CA ILE A 131 -7.00 17.38 2.66
C ILE A 131 -7.23 16.87 4.07
N VAL A 132 -7.76 15.66 4.19
CA VAL A 132 -7.83 14.93 5.45
C VAL A 132 -6.90 13.73 5.38
N ALA A 133 -6.16 13.45 6.45
CA ALA A 133 -5.20 12.36 6.48
C ALA A 133 -5.33 11.54 7.77
N GLY A 134 -4.93 10.27 7.68
CA GLY A 134 -4.89 9.40 8.86
C GLY A 134 -4.19 8.07 8.60
N SER A 135 -3.69 7.48 9.68
CA SER A 135 -2.99 6.19 9.64
C SER A 135 -3.92 4.98 9.80
N TYR A 136 -5.08 5.17 10.43
CA TYR A 136 -6.10 4.12 10.60
C TYR A 136 -7.49 4.66 10.24
N LEU A 137 -7.72 4.89 8.96
CA LEU A 137 -9.04 5.33 8.50
C LEU A 137 -10.11 4.23 8.54
N GLY A 138 -9.74 2.98 8.86
CA GLY A 138 -10.69 1.92 9.19
C GLY A 138 -11.61 2.26 10.35
N LYS A 139 -11.16 3.07 11.32
CA LYS A 139 -11.98 3.58 12.43
C LYS A 139 -13.18 4.41 11.93
N THR A 140 -13.05 5.10 10.82
CA THR A 140 -14.13 5.90 10.23
C THR A 140 -15.29 5.07 9.69
N LEU A 141 -15.14 3.74 9.60
CA LEU A 141 -16.22 2.80 9.27
C LEU A 141 -17.04 2.36 10.47
N GLU A 142 -16.67 2.75 11.70
CA GLU A 142 -17.40 2.45 12.92
C GLU A 142 -18.68 3.30 13.04
N LYS A 143 -19.59 2.82 13.88
CA LYS A 143 -20.79 3.58 14.22
C LYS A 143 -20.41 4.91 14.87
N GLY A 144 -20.88 6.01 14.34
CA GLY A 144 -20.56 7.38 14.80
C GLY A 144 -19.80 8.21 13.75
N TYR A 145 -19.23 7.57 12.73
CA TYR A 145 -18.67 8.26 11.60
C TYR A 145 -19.67 8.28 10.43
N PHE A 146 -19.96 9.46 9.92
CA PHE A 146 -20.83 9.63 8.76
C PHE A 146 -20.00 9.68 7.49
N LEU A 147 -20.12 8.66 6.63
CA LEU A 147 -19.42 8.60 5.35
C LEU A 147 -20.07 9.54 4.34
N SER A 148 -19.32 10.49 3.83
CA SER A 148 -19.72 11.40 2.76
C SER A 148 -19.42 10.78 1.39
N ALA A 149 -20.27 9.84 0.96
CA ALA A 149 -20.11 9.21 -0.35
C ALA A 149 -20.19 10.26 -1.46
N GLY A 150 -19.16 10.31 -2.33
CA GLY A 150 -19.07 11.23 -3.46
C GLY A 150 -18.45 12.60 -3.18
N ASP A 151 -18.23 12.96 -1.91
CA ASP A 151 -17.61 14.24 -1.51
C ASP A 151 -16.09 14.11 -1.26
N THR A 152 -15.51 12.91 -1.45
CA THR A 152 -14.07 12.64 -1.28
C THR A 152 -13.42 12.03 -2.52
N GLU A 153 -12.13 12.30 -2.68
CA GLU A 153 -11.20 11.54 -3.51
C GLU A 153 -10.16 10.87 -2.62
N ASN A 154 -9.70 9.65 -2.98
CA ASN A 154 -8.80 8.89 -2.13
C ASN A 154 -7.44 8.73 -2.79
N LEU A 155 -6.37 8.94 -2.03
CA LEU A 155 -5.01 8.55 -2.35
C LEU A 155 -4.43 7.69 -1.22
N ILE A 156 -3.51 6.78 -1.57
CA ILE A 156 -2.85 5.92 -0.61
C ILE A 156 -1.34 6.14 -0.71
N LEU A 157 -0.73 6.57 0.39
CA LEU A 157 0.71 6.68 0.52
C LEU A 157 1.28 5.37 1.09
N ASN A 158 1.87 4.56 0.22
CA ASN A 158 2.60 3.35 0.62
C ASN A 158 4.01 3.71 1.15
N THR A 159 4.75 2.71 1.63
CA THR A 159 6.22 2.80 1.75
C THR A 159 6.84 3.08 0.38
N LEU A 160 8.10 3.55 0.31
CA LEU A 160 8.74 3.82 -0.97
C LEU A 160 8.68 2.60 -1.88
N SER A 161 8.39 2.83 -3.17
CA SER A 161 8.53 1.79 -4.19
C SER A 161 10.00 1.56 -4.52
N PHE A 162 10.30 0.47 -5.23
CA PHE A 162 11.67 0.25 -5.71
C PHE A 162 12.15 1.41 -6.61
N GLU A 163 11.27 1.95 -7.46
CA GLU A 163 11.54 3.13 -8.27
C GLU A 163 11.88 4.37 -7.42
N GLU A 164 11.12 4.63 -6.36
CA GLU A 164 11.37 5.74 -5.41
C GLU A 164 12.65 5.50 -4.59
N PHE A 165 12.94 4.24 -4.26
CA PHE A 165 14.16 3.85 -3.57
C PHE A 165 15.40 4.12 -4.43
N VAL A 166 15.44 3.67 -5.69
CA VAL A 166 16.59 3.94 -6.57
C VAL A 166 16.72 5.43 -6.92
N GLU A 167 15.59 6.19 -6.93
CA GLU A 167 15.63 7.65 -7.05
C GLU A 167 16.37 8.31 -5.89
N ALA A 168 16.20 7.80 -4.65
CA ALA A 168 16.91 8.31 -3.48
C ALA A 168 18.44 8.21 -3.64
N PHE A 169 18.92 7.24 -4.42
CA PHE A 169 20.34 7.06 -4.77
C PHE A 169 20.72 7.67 -6.12
N GLY A 170 19.84 8.49 -6.74
CA GLY A 170 20.09 9.12 -8.04
C GLY A 170 20.11 8.15 -9.22
N LYS A 171 19.54 6.95 -9.08
CA LYS A 171 19.57 5.89 -10.09
C LYS A 171 18.26 5.74 -10.89
N ARG A 172 17.31 6.66 -10.74
CA ARG A 172 16.03 6.61 -11.46
C ARG A 172 16.20 6.58 -12.98
N LYS A 173 17.15 7.37 -13.51
CA LYS A 173 17.42 7.35 -14.94
C LYS A 173 17.88 5.97 -15.39
N LEU A 174 18.81 5.35 -14.67
CA LEU A 174 19.26 3.98 -14.95
C LEU A 174 18.07 3.01 -14.92
N TYR A 175 17.23 3.06 -13.88
CA TYR A 175 16.04 2.23 -13.76
C TYR A 175 15.09 2.39 -14.95
N ASN A 176 14.88 3.62 -15.44
CA ASN A 176 13.98 3.90 -16.54
C ASN A 176 14.55 3.52 -17.92
N ASP A 177 15.85 3.62 -18.10
CA ASP A 177 16.50 3.45 -19.40
C ASP A 177 16.90 1.98 -19.69
N VAL A 178 17.09 1.14 -18.66
CA VAL A 178 17.43 -0.28 -18.83
C VAL A 178 16.30 -1.00 -19.56
N ASP A 179 16.67 -1.75 -20.60
CA ASP A 179 15.71 -2.55 -21.38
C ASP A 179 15.15 -3.73 -20.58
N LEU A 180 13.88 -4.09 -20.80
CA LEU A 180 13.20 -5.16 -20.07
C LEU A 180 13.59 -6.57 -20.55
N LEU A 181 14.10 -6.68 -21.80
CA LEU A 181 14.29 -7.94 -22.51
C LEU A 181 15.76 -8.29 -22.76
N GLY A 182 16.70 -7.55 -22.14
CA GLY A 182 18.11 -7.92 -22.12
C GLY A 182 19.00 -7.22 -23.12
N SER A 183 18.53 -6.18 -23.81
CA SER A 183 19.35 -5.48 -24.82
C SER A 183 20.28 -4.39 -24.26
N SER A 184 20.16 -4.06 -22.97
CA SER A 184 21.07 -3.12 -22.30
C SER A 184 22.39 -3.79 -21.88
N ASN A 185 23.39 -2.97 -21.47
CA ASN A 185 24.66 -3.48 -20.95
C ASN A 185 24.43 -4.30 -19.67
N PRO A 186 24.99 -5.52 -19.53
CA PRO A 186 24.91 -6.35 -18.32
C PRO A 186 25.24 -5.61 -17.01
N GLU A 187 26.21 -4.74 -16.98
CA GLU A 187 26.60 -3.97 -15.79
C GLU A 187 25.43 -3.10 -15.26
N GLN A 188 24.55 -2.62 -16.14
CA GLN A 188 23.40 -1.81 -15.75
C GLN A 188 22.34 -2.65 -15.00
N TYR A 189 22.15 -3.89 -15.44
CA TYR A 189 21.27 -4.86 -14.75
C TYR A 189 21.86 -5.27 -13.41
N ASP A 190 23.17 -5.55 -13.38
CA ASP A 190 23.84 -5.98 -12.16
C ASP A 190 23.83 -4.86 -11.09
N GLU A 191 24.02 -3.60 -11.49
CA GLU A 191 23.89 -2.46 -10.58
C GLU A 191 22.47 -2.37 -9.99
N LEU A 192 21.42 -2.45 -10.78
CA LEU A 192 20.03 -2.44 -10.28
C LEU A 192 19.71 -3.65 -9.41
N LYS A 193 20.28 -4.81 -9.73
CA LYS A 193 20.14 -6.03 -8.94
C LYS A 193 20.73 -5.86 -7.52
N GLU A 194 21.86 -5.16 -7.38
CA GLU A 194 22.42 -4.88 -6.07
C GLU A 194 21.48 -3.95 -5.24
N TYR A 195 20.94 -2.89 -5.84
CA TYR A 195 19.93 -2.07 -5.19
C TYR A 195 18.68 -2.87 -4.80
N TYR A 196 18.24 -3.81 -5.65
CA TYR A 196 17.10 -4.68 -5.35
C TYR A 196 17.37 -5.58 -4.14
N LYS A 197 18.55 -6.15 -4.02
CA LYS A 197 18.94 -6.96 -2.84
C LYS A 197 18.86 -6.14 -1.56
N ILE A 198 19.40 -4.90 -1.59
CA ILE A 198 19.35 -3.99 -0.45
C ILE A 198 17.88 -3.66 -0.11
N TYR A 199 17.08 -3.27 -1.10
CA TYR A 199 15.67 -2.94 -0.89
C TYR A 199 14.88 -4.12 -0.31
N CYS A 200 15.13 -5.35 -0.77
CA CYS A 200 14.50 -6.56 -0.22
C CYS A 200 14.94 -6.86 1.22
N GLU A 201 16.08 -6.34 1.67
CA GLU A 201 16.55 -6.51 3.03
C GLU A 201 15.98 -5.45 3.98
N ILE A 202 15.97 -4.18 3.57
CA ILE A 202 15.62 -3.07 4.46
C ILE A 202 14.18 -2.57 4.29
N GLY A 203 13.54 -2.80 3.13
CA GLY A 203 12.19 -2.31 2.81
C GLY A 203 12.14 -0.85 2.38
N GLY A 204 10.92 -0.33 2.35
CA GLY A 204 10.61 0.99 1.80
C GLY A 204 10.23 2.05 2.84
N TYR A 205 10.37 1.83 4.14
CA TYR A 205 10.08 2.86 5.14
C TYR A 205 11.06 4.03 5.05
N PRO A 206 10.60 5.30 4.99
CA PRO A 206 11.46 6.47 4.85
C PRO A 206 12.61 6.53 5.85
N ASP A 207 12.33 6.27 7.13
CA ASP A 207 13.35 6.34 8.20
C ASP A 207 14.40 5.24 8.06
N VAL A 208 14.01 4.07 7.55
CA VAL A 208 14.93 2.95 7.28
C VAL A 208 15.83 3.28 6.11
N ILE A 209 15.28 3.86 5.04
CA ILE A 209 16.07 4.30 3.87
C ILE A 209 17.04 5.42 4.24
N ASN A 210 16.60 6.42 5.01
CA ASN A 210 17.49 7.46 5.50
C ASN A 210 18.63 6.90 6.37
N CYS A 211 18.32 5.94 7.25
CA CYS A 211 19.34 5.24 8.03
C CYS A 211 20.36 4.53 7.11
N TYR A 212 19.89 3.83 6.08
CA TYR A 212 20.80 3.18 5.13
C TYR A 212 21.63 4.17 4.33
N MET A 213 21.05 5.30 3.90
CA MET A 213 21.81 6.35 3.20
C MET A 213 22.93 6.94 4.07
N GLU A 214 22.72 7.04 5.37
CA GLU A 214 23.70 7.58 6.32
C GLU A 214 24.77 6.55 6.72
N THR A 215 24.37 5.31 6.98
CA THR A 215 25.22 4.31 7.61
C THR A 215 25.78 3.26 6.67
N GLN A 216 25.10 2.98 5.56
CA GLN A 216 25.33 1.85 4.65
C GLN A 216 25.33 0.49 5.40
N ASP A 217 24.63 0.41 6.53
CA ASP A 217 24.58 -0.75 7.42
C ASP A 217 23.14 -1.25 7.57
N THR A 218 22.87 -2.45 7.04
CA THR A 218 21.54 -3.08 7.13
C THR A 218 21.18 -3.52 8.54
N GLN A 219 22.15 -3.72 9.44
CA GLN A 219 21.88 -4.04 10.84
C GLN A 219 21.35 -2.82 11.61
N GLU A 220 21.87 -1.62 11.34
CA GLU A 220 21.30 -0.39 11.88
C GLU A 220 19.88 -0.16 11.34
N CYS A 221 19.67 -0.40 10.07
CA CYS A 221 18.33 -0.37 9.43
C CYS A 221 17.34 -1.32 10.13
N LYS A 222 17.78 -2.52 10.47
CA LYS A 222 16.96 -3.51 11.20
C LYS A 222 16.53 -3.01 12.58
N LYS A 223 17.36 -2.23 13.27
CA LYS A 223 16.98 -1.60 14.54
C LYS A 223 15.87 -0.56 14.34
N VAL A 224 16.00 0.29 13.31
CA VAL A 224 14.96 1.27 12.96
C VAL A 224 13.65 0.56 12.61
N LEU A 225 13.69 -0.46 11.76
CA LEU A 225 12.52 -1.25 11.40
C LEU A 225 11.86 -1.92 12.61
N THR A 226 12.66 -2.41 13.56
CA THR A 226 12.15 -2.97 14.82
C THR A 226 11.36 -1.93 15.62
N GLN A 227 11.81 -0.67 15.67
CA GLN A 227 11.07 0.41 16.34
C GLN A 227 9.74 0.70 15.63
N ILE A 228 9.72 0.69 14.29
CA ILE A 228 8.50 0.85 13.50
C ILE A 228 7.48 -0.25 13.84
N ILE A 229 7.92 -1.51 13.86
CA ILE A 229 7.07 -2.66 14.20
C ILE A 229 6.54 -2.54 15.64
N ARG A 230 7.37 -2.15 16.60
CA ARG A 230 6.94 -1.89 17.98
C ARG A 230 5.87 -0.80 18.05
N THR A 231 6.00 0.26 17.27
CA THR A 231 4.99 1.32 17.18
C THR A 231 3.64 0.76 16.72
N PHE A 232 3.63 -0.13 15.73
CA PHE A 232 2.39 -0.80 15.30
C PHE A 232 1.73 -1.60 16.44
N ILE A 233 2.53 -2.36 17.17
CA ILE A 233 2.05 -3.16 18.31
C ILE A 233 1.50 -2.25 19.41
N GLU A 234 2.20 -1.18 19.76
CA GLU A 234 1.74 -0.22 20.78
C GLU A 234 0.45 0.50 20.35
N GLU A 235 0.34 0.88 19.08
CA GLU A 235 -0.85 1.54 18.57
C GLU A 235 -2.07 0.63 18.57
N SER A 236 -1.89 -0.64 18.24
CA SER A 236 -2.98 -1.61 18.25
C SER A 236 -3.70 -1.70 19.60
N LYS A 237 -2.99 -1.42 20.71
CA LYS A 237 -3.56 -1.38 22.06
C LYS A 237 -4.70 -0.36 22.20
N ARG A 238 -4.72 0.68 21.37
CA ARG A 238 -5.78 1.69 21.36
C ARG A 238 -7.05 1.22 20.66
N TYR A 239 -6.92 0.30 19.72
CA TYR A 239 -8.00 -0.13 18.83
C TYR A 239 -8.49 -1.54 19.10
N LEU A 240 -7.65 -2.41 19.65
CA LEU A 240 -7.99 -3.77 20.04
C LEU A 240 -8.27 -3.79 21.55
N GLY A 241 -9.53 -3.90 21.93
CA GLY A 241 -10.03 -3.69 23.29
C GLY A 241 -9.70 -4.77 24.33
N GLY A 242 -8.93 -5.82 23.98
CA GLY A 242 -8.66 -6.96 24.86
C GLY A 242 -7.18 -7.31 25.00
N ILE A 243 -6.77 -7.80 26.19
CA ILE A 243 -5.39 -8.28 26.43
C ILE A 243 -5.05 -9.48 25.53
N GLN A 244 -6.04 -10.32 25.21
CA GLN A 244 -5.81 -11.48 24.33
C GLN A 244 -5.46 -11.09 22.91
N GLU A 245 -6.09 -10.06 22.36
CA GLU A 245 -5.80 -9.53 21.02
C GLU A 245 -4.42 -8.90 20.96
N MET A 246 -3.93 -8.29 22.04
CA MET A 246 -2.58 -7.70 22.10
C MET A 246 -1.48 -8.75 22.05
N ILE A 247 -1.61 -9.83 22.81
CA ILE A 247 -0.66 -10.96 22.78
C ILE A 247 -0.69 -11.64 21.41
N LEU A 248 -1.89 -11.73 20.82
CA LEU A 248 -2.09 -12.31 19.51
C LEU A 248 -1.35 -11.55 18.40
N LEU A 249 -1.24 -10.21 18.50
CA LEU A 249 -0.50 -9.41 17.52
C LEU A 249 0.97 -9.82 17.38
N GLU A 250 1.65 -10.10 18.48
CA GLU A 250 3.04 -10.54 18.45
C GLU A 250 3.19 -11.93 17.79
N GLN A 251 2.15 -12.74 17.85
CA GLN A 251 2.13 -14.09 17.27
C GLN A 251 1.68 -14.13 15.82
N ILE A 252 0.83 -13.17 15.40
CA ILE A 252 0.18 -13.22 14.09
C ILE A 252 1.15 -12.90 12.94
N PHE A 253 2.09 -11.97 13.15
CA PHE A 253 3.08 -11.64 12.12
C PHE A 253 3.98 -12.84 11.77
N PRO A 254 4.61 -13.53 12.74
CA PRO A 254 5.34 -14.76 12.45
C PRO A 254 4.45 -15.85 11.85
N ALA A 255 3.17 -15.94 12.26
CA ALA A 255 2.24 -16.92 11.71
C ALA A 255 1.90 -16.64 10.23
N ILE A 256 1.73 -15.38 9.84
CA ILE A 256 1.54 -14.97 8.45
C ILE A 256 2.78 -15.36 7.62
N ALA A 257 3.99 -15.04 8.11
CA ALA A 257 5.23 -15.41 7.46
C ALA A 257 5.40 -16.93 7.32
N GLN A 258 5.11 -17.71 8.36
CA GLN A 258 5.13 -19.16 8.31
C GLN A 258 4.09 -19.74 7.34
N LEU A 259 2.88 -19.17 7.30
CA LEU A 259 1.86 -19.61 6.37
C LEU A 259 2.28 -19.36 4.92
N SER A 260 2.89 -18.22 4.66
CA SER A 260 3.42 -17.86 3.34
C SER A 260 4.56 -18.77 2.89
N ALA A 261 5.39 -19.24 3.82
CA ALA A 261 6.54 -20.12 3.54
C ALA A 261 6.17 -21.61 3.38
N ARG A 262 4.93 -22.02 3.67
CA ARG A 262 4.49 -23.42 3.51
C ARG A 262 4.19 -23.74 2.07
N GLU A 263 4.49 -24.98 1.67
CA GLU A 263 4.09 -25.52 0.36
C GLU A 263 2.56 -25.53 0.17
N LYS A 264 2.14 -25.30 -1.06
CA LYS A 264 0.78 -24.99 -1.51
C LYS A 264 -0.25 -26.13 -1.41
N LYS A 265 0.06 -27.28 -0.82
CA LYS A 265 -0.67 -28.55 -1.07
C LYS A 265 -2.04 -28.71 -0.44
N GLU A 266 -2.44 -27.97 0.57
CA GLU A 266 -3.81 -28.02 1.11
C GLU A 266 -4.18 -26.67 1.73
N HIS A 267 -5.05 -25.94 1.08
CA HIS A 267 -5.53 -24.66 1.59
C HIS A 267 -6.86 -24.85 2.30
N GLY A 268 -6.80 -24.93 3.61
CA GLY A 268 -7.94 -24.67 4.46
C GLY A 268 -8.32 -23.18 4.43
N ASP A 269 -9.41 -22.82 5.11
CA ASP A 269 -9.76 -21.44 5.38
C ASP A 269 -8.60 -20.71 6.10
N LEU A 270 -8.21 -19.52 5.63
CA LEU A 270 -7.09 -18.73 6.11
C LEU A 270 -7.05 -18.60 7.65
N ILE A 271 -8.20 -18.30 8.25
CA ILE A 271 -8.31 -18.15 9.70
C ILE A 271 -8.06 -19.47 10.43
N THR A 272 -8.49 -20.58 9.84
CA THR A 272 -8.24 -21.91 10.39
C THR A 272 -6.77 -22.27 10.33
N GLU A 273 -6.07 -21.95 9.23
CA GLU A 273 -4.63 -22.20 9.10
C GLU A 273 -3.81 -21.34 10.07
N LEU A 274 -4.09 -20.04 10.16
CA LEU A 274 -3.45 -19.14 11.14
C LEU A 274 -3.71 -19.64 12.58
N SER A 275 -4.95 -20.03 12.88
CA SER A 275 -5.33 -20.58 14.18
C SER A 275 -4.55 -21.86 14.52
N ARG A 276 -4.28 -22.71 13.53
CA ARG A 276 -3.50 -23.93 13.66
C ARG A 276 -2.04 -23.64 14.03
N ILE A 277 -1.44 -22.62 13.40
CA ILE A 277 -0.08 -22.18 13.70
C ILE A 277 0.01 -21.57 15.09
N ILE A 278 -0.85 -20.59 15.40
CA ILE A 278 -0.79 -19.81 16.64
C ILE A 278 -1.11 -20.65 17.87
N TYR A 279 -2.10 -21.54 17.78
CA TYR A 279 -2.59 -22.32 18.92
C TYR A 279 -2.24 -23.82 18.87
N ASN A 280 -1.28 -24.22 18.02
CA ASN A 280 -0.86 -25.63 17.85
C ASN A 280 -2.04 -26.59 17.65
N GLY A 281 -2.99 -26.21 16.82
CA GLY A 281 -4.18 -27.01 16.51
C GLY A 281 -5.31 -26.98 17.55
N LYS A 282 -5.11 -26.33 18.69
CA LYS A 282 -6.10 -26.23 19.80
C LYS A 282 -6.83 -24.89 19.76
N SER A 283 -7.70 -24.67 18.78
CA SER A 283 -8.45 -23.43 18.67
C SER A 283 -9.97 -23.63 18.85
N ASN A 284 -10.62 -22.62 19.37
CA ASN A 284 -12.06 -22.53 19.51
C ASN A 284 -12.62 -21.33 18.71
N ARG A 285 -13.96 -21.19 18.72
CA ARG A 285 -14.64 -20.10 17.99
C ARG A 285 -14.23 -18.69 18.46
N THR A 286 -13.98 -18.51 19.75
CA THR A 286 -13.56 -17.21 20.31
C THR A 286 -12.17 -16.84 19.83
N MET A 287 -11.21 -17.77 19.88
CA MET A 287 -9.84 -17.57 19.38
C MET A 287 -9.82 -17.20 17.90
N LYS A 288 -10.63 -17.87 17.08
CA LYS A 288 -10.77 -17.53 15.65
C LYS A 288 -11.33 -16.13 15.43
N LYS A 289 -12.29 -15.68 16.26
CA LYS A 289 -12.82 -14.31 16.20
C LYS A 289 -11.74 -13.27 16.54
N SER A 290 -10.89 -13.52 17.54
CA SER A 290 -9.78 -12.64 17.87
C SER A 290 -8.76 -12.56 16.73
N ILE A 291 -8.44 -13.67 16.04
CA ILE A 291 -7.61 -13.64 14.83
C ILE A 291 -8.26 -12.75 13.75
N CYS A 292 -9.56 -12.93 13.49
CA CYS A 292 -10.27 -12.08 12.52
C CYS A 292 -10.18 -10.59 12.86
N ALA A 293 -10.37 -10.23 14.14
CA ALA A 293 -10.30 -8.83 14.58
C ALA A 293 -8.90 -8.24 14.37
N VAL A 294 -7.85 -9.00 14.66
CA VAL A 294 -6.47 -8.58 14.48
C VAL A 294 -6.13 -8.45 12.99
N ILE A 295 -6.51 -9.41 12.16
CA ILE A 295 -6.32 -9.35 10.69
C ILE A 295 -7.06 -8.15 10.10
N ASP A 296 -8.31 -7.90 10.50
CA ASP A 296 -9.09 -6.75 10.04
C ASP A 296 -8.39 -5.42 10.40
N TRP A 297 -7.86 -5.32 11.63
CA TRP A 297 -7.11 -4.14 12.05
C TRP A 297 -5.82 -3.95 11.22
N LEU A 298 -5.03 -5.02 11.02
CA LEU A 298 -3.78 -4.97 10.22
C LEU A 298 -4.06 -4.57 8.76
N TYR A 299 -5.12 -5.12 8.18
CA TYR A 299 -5.55 -4.81 6.82
C TYR A 299 -5.98 -3.34 6.68
N ARG A 300 -6.84 -2.86 7.60
CA ARG A 300 -7.32 -1.47 7.58
C ARG A 300 -6.25 -0.44 7.93
N SER A 301 -5.19 -0.87 8.61
CA SER A 301 -4.00 -0.05 8.91
C SER A 301 -2.97 -0.08 7.77
N ASP A 302 -3.27 -0.75 6.65
CA ASP A 302 -2.40 -0.89 5.48
C ASP A 302 -1.02 -1.50 5.83
N ILE A 303 -0.99 -2.45 6.77
CA ILE A 303 0.21 -3.22 7.18
C ILE A 303 0.30 -4.53 6.41
N ILE A 304 -0.86 -5.17 6.18
CA ILE A 304 -1.01 -6.36 5.36
C ILE A 304 -2.05 -6.14 4.27
N GLY A 305 -2.04 -6.99 3.26
CA GLY A 305 -3.04 -7.01 2.21
C GLY A 305 -3.40 -8.43 1.80
N TYR A 306 -4.55 -8.58 1.15
CA TYR A 306 -5.03 -9.85 0.65
C TYR A 306 -4.56 -10.10 -0.78
N CYS A 307 -4.25 -11.37 -1.08
CA CYS A 307 -4.11 -11.88 -2.44
C CYS A 307 -5.24 -12.86 -2.68
N ASP A 308 -6.15 -12.49 -3.57
CA ASP A 308 -7.36 -13.25 -3.84
C ASP A 308 -7.09 -14.41 -4.81
N LYS A 309 -7.99 -15.37 -4.87
CA LYS A 309 -7.87 -16.56 -5.72
C LYS A 309 -8.81 -16.45 -6.93
N ALA A 310 -8.24 -16.46 -8.13
CA ALA A 310 -8.99 -16.61 -9.38
C ALA A 310 -9.13 -18.09 -9.74
N ASN A 311 -10.32 -18.65 -9.54
CA ASN A 311 -10.61 -20.03 -9.86
C ASN A 311 -10.61 -20.22 -11.38
N GLU A 312 -9.99 -21.30 -11.88
CA GLU A 312 -9.83 -21.59 -13.31
C GLU A 312 -9.15 -20.46 -14.10
N CYS A 313 -8.30 -19.66 -13.41
CA CYS A 313 -7.70 -18.45 -13.96
C CYS A 313 -8.71 -17.48 -14.59
N ASP A 314 -9.92 -17.43 -14.03
CA ASP A 314 -10.97 -16.51 -14.45
C ASP A 314 -11.02 -15.33 -13.48
N PRO A 315 -10.66 -14.10 -13.92
CA PRO A 315 -10.68 -12.91 -13.08
C PRO A 315 -12.07 -12.49 -12.57
N VAL A 316 -13.13 -13.12 -13.06
CA VAL A 316 -14.52 -12.90 -12.60
C VAL A 316 -14.92 -13.91 -11.53
N ASN A 317 -14.36 -15.12 -11.57
CA ASN A 317 -14.61 -16.19 -10.62
C ASN A 317 -13.61 -16.15 -9.45
N VAL A 318 -13.77 -15.16 -8.56
CA VAL A 318 -12.81 -14.85 -7.50
C VAL A 318 -13.29 -15.35 -6.14
N SER A 319 -12.41 -16.03 -5.41
CA SER A 319 -12.54 -16.28 -3.98
C SER A 319 -11.71 -15.25 -3.22
N LEU A 320 -12.36 -14.46 -2.35
CA LEU A 320 -11.72 -13.37 -1.60
C LEU A 320 -10.98 -13.89 -0.37
N TYR A 321 -9.99 -13.09 0.10
CA TYR A 321 -9.30 -13.28 1.39
C TYR A 321 -8.56 -14.61 1.53
N ASN A 322 -7.87 -15.05 0.46
CA ASN A 322 -7.22 -16.35 0.46
C ASN A 322 -5.80 -16.36 1.03
N ARG A 323 -4.99 -15.33 0.70
CA ARG A 323 -3.60 -15.20 1.17
C ARG A 323 -3.34 -13.82 1.72
N LEU A 324 -2.39 -13.74 2.64
CA LEU A 324 -1.92 -12.48 3.21
C LEU A 324 -0.49 -12.19 2.74
N ASN A 325 -0.24 -10.92 2.43
CA ASN A 325 1.08 -10.39 2.13
C ASN A 325 1.32 -9.15 2.97
N PHE A 326 2.58 -8.85 3.25
CA PHE A 326 2.95 -7.59 3.89
C PHE A 326 2.93 -6.45 2.88
N GLN A 327 2.61 -5.24 3.33
CA GLN A 327 2.62 -4.04 2.50
C GLN A 327 4.04 -3.44 2.37
N ASP A 328 5.02 -4.04 3.04
CA ASP A 328 6.43 -3.66 2.96
C ASP A 328 7.31 -4.91 2.93
N VAL A 329 8.32 -4.92 2.03
CA VAL A 329 9.19 -6.08 1.84
C VAL A 329 10.17 -6.26 2.99
N GLY A 330 10.61 -5.17 3.65
CA GLY A 330 11.47 -5.24 4.82
C GLY A 330 10.74 -5.83 6.03
N VAL A 331 9.46 -5.48 6.23
CA VAL A 331 8.60 -6.10 7.25
C VAL A 331 8.42 -7.59 6.96
N CYS A 332 8.16 -7.97 5.70
CA CYS A 332 8.10 -9.36 5.28
C CYS A 332 9.39 -10.10 5.63
N ARG A 333 10.54 -9.55 5.24
CA ARG A 333 11.87 -10.11 5.54
C ARG A 333 12.10 -10.28 7.03
N TYR A 334 11.80 -9.25 7.82
CA TYR A 334 11.97 -9.27 9.27
C TYR A 334 11.26 -10.47 9.93
N PHE A 335 10.00 -10.73 9.55
CA PHE A 335 9.23 -11.81 10.13
C PHE A 335 9.55 -13.18 9.56
N LEU A 336 9.97 -13.29 8.30
CA LEU A 336 10.49 -14.53 7.74
C LEU A 336 11.80 -14.96 8.40
N ASP A 337 12.71 -14.03 8.64
CA ASP A 337 13.95 -14.28 9.40
C ASP A 337 13.63 -14.76 10.83
N ALA A 338 12.68 -14.10 11.50
CA ALA A 338 12.26 -14.49 12.86
C ALA A 338 11.54 -15.85 12.90
N ALA A 339 10.86 -16.24 11.81
CA ALA A 339 10.21 -17.53 11.67
C ALA A 339 11.20 -18.68 11.35
N GLY A 340 12.47 -18.37 11.09
CA GLY A 340 13.51 -19.35 10.76
C GLY A 340 13.34 -19.97 9.37
N ALA A 341 12.80 -19.21 8.40
CA ALA A 341 12.71 -19.67 7.04
C ALA A 341 14.10 -19.98 6.46
N ASP A 342 14.21 -21.06 5.71
CA ASP A 342 15.47 -21.37 5.02
C ASP A 342 15.71 -20.41 3.84
N LEU A 343 16.95 -20.34 3.35
CA LEU A 343 17.34 -19.38 2.32
C LEU A 343 16.53 -19.49 1.02
N PRO A 344 16.21 -20.67 0.48
CA PRO A 344 15.37 -20.80 -0.70
C PRO A 344 13.94 -20.28 -0.47
N ALA A 345 13.27 -20.72 0.60
CA ALA A 345 11.93 -20.27 0.95
C ALA A 345 11.89 -18.76 1.23
N LEU A 346 12.90 -18.25 1.91
CA LEU A 346 13.07 -16.82 2.18
C LEU A 346 13.13 -16.01 0.87
N ARG A 347 13.97 -16.43 -0.08
CA ARG A 347 14.11 -15.76 -1.39
C ARG A 347 12.78 -15.77 -2.16
N GLU A 348 12.14 -16.92 -2.26
CA GLU A 348 10.87 -17.07 -2.97
C GLU A 348 9.79 -16.15 -2.37
N MET A 349 9.62 -16.16 -1.05
CA MET A 349 8.57 -15.40 -0.38
C MET A 349 8.80 -13.90 -0.45
N ILE A 350 10.04 -13.44 -0.31
CA ILE A 350 10.40 -12.01 -0.47
C ILE A 350 10.12 -11.56 -1.89
N SER A 351 10.53 -12.34 -2.89
CA SER A 351 10.29 -12.05 -4.30
C SER A 351 8.80 -11.96 -4.62
N LYS A 352 7.99 -12.90 -4.12
CA LYS A 352 6.52 -12.87 -4.29
C LYS A 352 5.88 -11.69 -3.59
N ASN A 353 6.31 -11.37 -2.37
CA ASN A 353 5.80 -10.20 -1.64
C ASN A 353 6.18 -8.88 -2.33
N PHE A 354 7.38 -8.79 -2.87
CA PHE A 354 7.81 -7.63 -3.68
C PHE A 354 6.92 -7.45 -4.92
N VAL A 355 6.70 -8.52 -5.69
CA VAL A 355 5.82 -8.49 -6.87
C VAL A 355 4.38 -8.14 -6.47
N TYR A 356 3.88 -8.71 -5.36
CA TYR A 356 2.57 -8.37 -4.81
C TYR A 356 2.41 -6.86 -4.58
N ILE A 357 3.39 -6.23 -3.93
CA ILE A 357 3.37 -4.78 -3.64
C ILE A 357 3.36 -3.96 -4.94
N GLU A 358 4.20 -4.32 -5.91
CA GLU A 358 4.24 -3.61 -7.20
C GLU A 358 2.93 -3.76 -7.99
N LEU A 359 2.31 -4.95 -7.99
CA LEU A 359 1.00 -5.17 -8.62
C LEU A 359 -0.11 -4.39 -7.91
N LEU A 360 -0.10 -4.36 -6.56
CA LEU A 360 -1.08 -3.61 -5.78
C LEU A 360 -1.04 -2.10 -6.09
N LYS A 361 0.15 -1.51 -6.24
CA LYS A 361 0.31 -0.11 -6.66
C LYS A 361 -0.33 0.15 -8.02
N ARG A 362 -0.20 -0.77 -8.94
CA ARG A 362 -0.77 -0.65 -10.28
C ARG A 362 -2.28 -0.80 -10.29
N ILE A 363 -2.85 -1.65 -9.42
CA ILE A 363 -4.31 -1.72 -9.18
C ILE A 363 -4.79 -0.38 -8.62
N ARG A 364 -4.12 0.16 -7.63
CA ARG A 364 -4.43 1.46 -7.02
C ARG A 364 -4.27 2.63 -8.02
N GLY A 365 -3.36 2.51 -8.98
CA GLY A 365 -3.14 3.43 -10.08
C GLY A 365 -4.09 3.23 -11.29
N PHE A 366 -5.02 2.29 -11.23
CA PHE A 366 -5.96 1.95 -12.32
C PHE A 366 -5.29 1.48 -13.61
N GLU A 367 -4.11 0.89 -13.54
CA GLU A 367 -3.43 0.33 -14.71
C GLU A 367 -3.88 -1.11 -15.01
N ILE A 368 -4.19 -1.86 -13.97
CA ILE A 368 -4.72 -3.23 -14.04
C ILE A 368 -6.01 -3.35 -13.25
N THR A 369 -6.85 -4.32 -13.61
CA THR A 369 -8.16 -4.55 -13.01
C THR A 369 -8.03 -5.32 -11.69
N GLY A 370 -8.87 -4.99 -10.72
CA GLY A 370 -9.00 -5.72 -9.47
C GLY A 370 -9.19 -4.79 -8.26
N ILE A 371 -9.37 -5.41 -7.11
CA ILE A 371 -9.42 -4.75 -5.80
C ILE A 371 -8.10 -5.05 -5.06
N ALA A 372 -7.60 -6.28 -5.23
CA ALA A 372 -6.34 -6.76 -4.71
C ALA A 372 -5.63 -7.62 -5.78
N PRO A 373 -4.30 -7.82 -5.70
CA PRO A 373 -3.62 -8.82 -6.51
C PRO A 373 -4.25 -10.19 -6.33
N MET A 374 -4.31 -11.00 -7.39
CA MET A 374 -4.86 -12.33 -7.33
C MET A 374 -3.89 -13.36 -7.91
N PHE A 375 -3.91 -14.58 -7.36
CA PHE A 375 -3.26 -15.73 -7.97
C PHE A 375 -4.28 -16.58 -8.72
N GLY A 376 -3.83 -17.31 -9.72
CA GLY A 376 -4.70 -18.17 -10.52
C GLY A 376 -4.57 -19.63 -10.15
N THR A 377 -5.69 -20.37 -10.08
CA THR A 377 -5.68 -21.84 -10.06
C THR A 377 -6.28 -22.36 -11.35
N TYR A 378 -5.67 -23.40 -11.92
CA TYR A 378 -6.17 -24.04 -13.12
C TYR A 378 -5.96 -25.55 -13.06
N LYS A 379 -7.04 -26.32 -13.04
CA LYS A 379 -7.00 -27.76 -12.75
C LYS A 379 -6.25 -28.01 -11.42
N ASP A 380 -5.20 -28.84 -11.45
CA ASP A 380 -4.39 -29.19 -10.28
C ASP A 380 -3.16 -28.27 -10.10
N GLY A 381 -3.04 -27.20 -10.91
CA GLY A 381 -1.92 -26.28 -10.91
C GLY A 381 -2.28 -24.86 -10.50
N GLU A 382 -1.27 -24.07 -10.31
CA GLU A 382 -1.38 -22.68 -9.86
C GLU A 382 -0.40 -21.79 -10.62
N ILE A 383 -0.76 -20.52 -10.82
CA ILE A 383 0.11 -19.45 -11.29
C ILE A 383 0.22 -18.38 -10.20
N ASP A 384 1.42 -17.85 -9.96
CA ASP A 384 1.68 -16.97 -8.84
C ASP A 384 0.84 -15.71 -8.84
N PHE A 385 0.68 -15.06 -10.01
CA PHE A 385 -0.27 -13.97 -10.16
C PHE A 385 -0.98 -14.01 -11.51
N LEU A 386 -2.24 -13.56 -11.50
CA LEU A 386 -3.06 -13.34 -12.68
C LEU A 386 -3.34 -11.85 -12.82
N ILE A 387 -3.02 -11.30 -14.00
CA ILE A 387 -3.21 -9.89 -14.31
C ILE A 387 -4.28 -9.76 -15.38
N LYS A 388 -5.27 -8.91 -15.14
CA LYS A 388 -6.22 -8.46 -16.16
C LYS A 388 -6.02 -6.98 -16.42
N ARG A 389 -5.80 -6.59 -17.68
CA ARG A 389 -5.67 -5.18 -18.04
C ARG A 389 -7.02 -4.51 -18.20
N TRP A 390 -7.09 -3.28 -17.75
CA TRP A 390 -8.28 -2.45 -17.92
C TRP A 390 -8.59 -2.12 -19.40
N LYS A 391 -7.56 -1.97 -20.24
CA LYS A 391 -7.71 -1.43 -21.59
C LYS A 391 -8.13 -2.44 -22.65
N ASN A 392 -7.68 -3.68 -22.56
CA ASN A 392 -7.85 -4.66 -23.63
C ASN A 392 -8.56 -5.94 -23.21
N ASP A 393 -9.02 -6.02 -21.97
CA ASP A 393 -9.70 -7.18 -21.38
C ASP A 393 -8.88 -8.49 -21.35
N ASN A 394 -7.61 -8.43 -21.78
CA ASN A 394 -6.71 -9.59 -21.82
C ASN A 394 -6.19 -9.94 -20.44
N SER A 395 -6.01 -11.25 -20.21
CA SER A 395 -5.42 -11.80 -18.99
C SER A 395 -3.99 -12.28 -19.26
N TYR A 396 -3.11 -12.07 -18.29
CA TYR A 396 -1.70 -12.45 -18.33
C TYR A 396 -1.33 -13.21 -17.07
N GLY A 397 -0.54 -14.28 -17.23
CA GLY A 397 0.03 -15.00 -16.10
C GLY A 397 1.36 -14.40 -15.69
N VAL A 398 1.69 -14.49 -14.39
CA VAL A 398 2.99 -14.12 -13.83
C VAL A 398 3.50 -15.24 -12.96
N GLU A 399 4.73 -15.69 -13.23
CA GLU A 399 5.50 -16.63 -12.42
C GLU A 399 6.71 -15.93 -11.82
N VAL A 400 6.95 -16.13 -10.54
CA VAL A 400 8.01 -15.47 -9.77
C VAL A 400 9.06 -16.48 -9.37
N GLU A 401 10.34 -16.20 -9.71
CA GLU A 401 11.51 -17.07 -9.40
C GLU A 401 11.35 -18.54 -9.83
N ALA A 402 10.48 -18.80 -10.82
CA ALA A 402 10.24 -20.15 -11.31
C ALA A 402 11.54 -20.78 -11.88
N GLU A 403 11.93 -21.96 -11.35
CA GLU A 403 13.10 -22.70 -11.84
C GLU A 403 12.92 -23.12 -13.30
N LYS A 404 11.71 -23.55 -13.67
CA LYS A 404 11.35 -23.96 -15.03
C LYS A 404 10.39 -22.96 -15.66
N SER A 405 10.69 -22.51 -16.86
CA SER A 405 9.80 -21.69 -17.68
C SER A 405 8.67 -22.49 -18.35
N GLU A 406 8.63 -23.80 -18.16
CA GLU A 406 7.62 -24.71 -18.69
C GLU A 406 7.12 -25.65 -17.59
N THR A 407 6.10 -25.19 -16.85
CA THR A 407 5.27 -26.07 -16.03
C THR A 407 4.08 -26.58 -16.87
N ASP A 408 3.52 -27.74 -16.51
CA ASP A 408 2.30 -28.23 -17.15
C ASP A 408 1.16 -27.22 -17.05
N THR A 409 1.09 -26.47 -15.96
CA THR A 409 0.10 -25.41 -15.75
C THR A 409 0.25 -24.29 -16.77
N VAL A 410 1.46 -23.76 -16.97
CA VAL A 410 1.74 -22.71 -17.95
C VAL A 410 1.40 -23.17 -19.36
N GLN A 411 1.81 -24.39 -19.75
CA GLN A 411 1.48 -24.94 -21.08
C GLN A 411 -0.03 -25.04 -21.29
N GLN A 412 -0.78 -25.53 -20.28
CA GLN A 412 -2.23 -25.67 -20.36
C GLN A 412 -2.94 -24.30 -20.41
N LEU A 413 -2.50 -23.31 -19.64
CA LEU A 413 -3.04 -21.96 -19.68
C LEU A 413 -2.88 -21.32 -21.06
N LEU A 414 -1.71 -21.44 -21.67
CA LEU A 414 -1.42 -20.91 -23.00
C LEU A 414 -2.21 -21.67 -24.09
N LYS A 415 -2.25 -23.02 -24.02
CA LYS A 415 -2.98 -23.88 -24.97
C LYS A 415 -4.49 -23.65 -24.95
N ASN A 416 -5.06 -23.48 -23.75
CA ASN A 416 -6.50 -23.27 -23.56
C ASN A 416 -6.91 -21.80 -23.57
N GLU A 417 -6.01 -20.92 -24.00
CA GLU A 417 -6.23 -19.48 -24.18
C GLU A 417 -6.78 -18.77 -22.93
N LYS A 418 -6.41 -19.26 -21.75
CA LYS A 418 -6.79 -18.63 -20.47
C LYS A 418 -5.99 -17.35 -20.20
N VAL A 419 -4.78 -17.25 -20.75
CA VAL A 419 -3.92 -16.07 -20.72
C VAL A 419 -3.31 -15.81 -22.10
N GLU A 420 -3.10 -14.54 -22.42
CA GLU A 420 -2.43 -14.16 -23.67
C GLU A 420 -0.94 -14.52 -23.68
N ALA A 421 -0.27 -14.27 -22.58
CA ALA A 421 1.13 -14.59 -22.35
C ALA A 421 1.43 -14.83 -20.89
N VAL A 422 2.60 -15.39 -20.58
CA VAL A 422 3.10 -15.57 -19.24
C VAL A 422 4.41 -14.80 -19.08
N TYR A 423 4.48 -13.99 -18.03
CA TYR A 423 5.66 -13.22 -17.63
C TYR A 423 6.41 -13.96 -16.52
N PHE A 424 7.68 -14.26 -16.75
CA PHE A 424 8.59 -14.87 -15.79
C PHE A 424 9.46 -13.78 -15.15
N LEU A 425 9.22 -13.49 -13.88
CA LEU A 425 9.97 -12.50 -13.12
C LEU A 425 11.08 -13.20 -12.35
N LYS A 426 12.34 -12.97 -12.73
CA LYS A 426 13.50 -13.65 -12.17
C LYS A 426 14.58 -12.67 -11.72
N GLY A 427 15.22 -12.96 -10.59
CA GLY A 427 16.33 -12.16 -10.08
C GLY A 427 17.67 -12.42 -10.80
N ASP A 428 17.80 -13.58 -11.46
CA ASP A 428 19.04 -14.03 -12.11
C ASP A 428 18.92 -14.04 -13.63
N THR A 429 18.38 -12.96 -14.20
CA THR A 429 18.22 -12.80 -15.66
C THR A 429 18.44 -11.35 -16.06
N TYR A 430 18.79 -11.15 -17.31
CA TYR A 430 18.73 -9.82 -17.94
C TYR A 430 17.45 -9.62 -18.77
N GLY A 431 16.65 -10.67 -18.91
CA GLY A 431 15.42 -10.66 -19.68
C GLY A 431 15.50 -11.49 -20.95
N GLY A 432 14.39 -11.53 -21.67
CA GLY A 432 14.27 -12.24 -22.94
C GLY A 432 12.83 -12.52 -23.31
N MET A 433 12.59 -12.85 -24.58
CA MET A 433 11.25 -13.16 -25.07
C MET A 433 11.28 -14.40 -25.96
N ALA A 434 10.36 -15.29 -25.74
CA ALA A 434 9.98 -16.36 -26.64
C ALA A 434 8.46 -16.26 -26.87
N VAL A 435 7.94 -17.03 -27.83
CA VAL A 435 6.51 -17.00 -28.17
C VAL A 435 5.64 -17.09 -26.90
N ARG A 436 4.89 -16.03 -26.57
CA ARG A 436 3.97 -15.91 -25.43
C ARG A 436 4.61 -16.11 -24.04
N LYS A 437 5.94 -16.14 -23.96
CA LYS A 437 6.72 -16.28 -22.72
C LYS A 437 7.73 -15.16 -22.64
N ILE A 438 7.53 -14.26 -21.70
CA ILE A 438 8.35 -13.07 -21.54
C ILE A 438 9.10 -13.17 -20.21
N THR A 439 10.43 -13.18 -20.25
CA THR A 439 11.25 -13.16 -19.03
C THR A 439 11.73 -11.74 -18.78
N VAL A 440 11.55 -11.26 -17.55
CA VAL A 440 11.92 -9.89 -17.15
C VAL A 440 12.68 -9.95 -15.82
N PRO A 441 13.74 -9.13 -15.64
CA PRO A 441 14.34 -8.96 -14.32
C PRO A 441 13.29 -8.53 -13.30
N ILE A 442 13.19 -9.24 -12.18
CA ILE A 442 12.12 -9.04 -11.18
C ILE A 442 12.02 -7.59 -10.70
N TYR A 443 13.16 -6.92 -10.51
CA TYR A 443 13.22 -5.53 -10.04
C TYR A 443 12.70 -4.52 -11.08
N LEU A 444 12.42 -4.94 -12.31
CA LEU A 444 11.80 -4.11 -13.35
C LEU A 444 10.28 -4.33 -13.48
N VAL A 445 9.66 -5.14 -12.62
CA VAL A 445 8.22 -5.46 -12.69
C VAL A 445 7.33 -4.22 -12.68
N GLY A 446 7.71 -3.16 -11.97
CA GLY A 446 6.98 -1.89 -11.96
C GLY A 446 6.84 -1.23 -13.34
N ARG A 447 7.71 -1.59 -14.31
CA ARG A 447 7.72 -1.07 -15.69
C ARG A 447 7.06 -2.00 -16.71
N VAL A 448 6.74 -3.25 -16.34
CA VAL A 448 6.11 -4.22 -17.25
C VAL A 448 4.73 -3.74 -17.66
N ARG A 449 4.47 -3.64 -18.95
CA ARG A 449 3.16 -3.14 -19.43
C ARG A 449 2.08 -4.20 -19.51
N PHE A 450 2.40 -5.50 -19.54
CA PHE A 450 1.47 -6.61 -19.79
C PHE A 450 0.62 -6.36 -21.04
N ASP A 451 1.27 -6.03 -22.16
CA ASP A 451 0.65 -5.60 -23.41
C ASP A 451 1.04 -6.48 -24.61
N TYR A 452 1.45 -7.71 -24.33
CA TYR A 452 1.69 -8.69 -25.39
C TYR A 452 0.41 -8.95 -26.16
N GLU A 453 0.46 -8.86 -27.50
CA GLU A 453 -0.64 -9.15 -28.43
C GLU A 453 -0.19 -10.16 -29.47
N ARG A 454 -1.02 -11.15 -29.79
CA ARG A 454 -0.71 -12.24 -30.73
C ARG A 454 -0.47 -11.76 -32.16
N GLU A 455 -1.07 -10.63 -32.55
CA GLU A 455 -0.91 -10.05 -33.90
C GLU A 455 0.53 -9.66 -34.23
N ASN A 456 1.42 -9.56 -33.25
CA ASN A 456 2.82 -9.26 -33.44
C ASN A 456 3.66 -10.49 -33.89
N GLU A 457 3.12 -11.70 -33.88
CA GLU A 457 3.84 -12.93 -34.29
C GLU A 457 3.89 -13.09 -35.80
N GLU A 458 2.89 -12.59 -36.54
CA GLU A 458 2.87 -12.72 -38.01
C GLU A 458 3.78 -11.70 -38.74
N LYS A 459 4.38 -10.78 -38.00
CA LYS A 459 5.23 -9.69 -38.54
C LYS A 459 6.72 -9.81 -38.19
N SER A 460 7.12 -10.83 -37.44
CA SER A 460 8.52 -11.12 -37.09
C SER A 460 9.00 -12.41 -37.79
#